data_fa190093227a73e55f151a4182412a4a
#
_entry.id   fa190093227a73e55f151a4182412a4a
#
_cell.length_a   1.000
_cell.length_b   1.000
_cell.length_c   1.000
_cell.angle_alpha   90.00
_cell.angle_beta   90.00
_cell.angle_gamma   90.00
#
_symmetry.space_group_name_H-M   'P 1'
#
loop_
_entity.id
_entity.type
_entity.pdbx_description
1 polymer ?
#
loop_
_entity_poly.entity_id
_entity_poly.type
_entity_poly.pdbx_seq_one_letter_code
_entity_poly.pdbx_strand_id
1 'polypeptide(L)'
;MNCENNDLKEVIDFLKPYTNRAYFVGGSVRDKLLNIKNIDYDIEVYDISKDKFELLMQKIGAVGVGKSYFVYKYKNIDISLPRTETKIGHGHKAFEVSVCNDEKLASKRRDFTINSLMLNIFDGKLLDFWGGKNDLENKILKIIDAKSFKEDSLRVLRAIQFVARFNLNIDKNSFEIMKNIDLNDLSKDRIRLEMIKMFKGKFQEKAFKYLYQLNLCPIVFGIEITKNEFEKICQNLDEGFSLVDNDMYFLYKFSNITKCNKSKLLKHLNLSFQYKKILNEPFFQNPTKKDLLITSLEMPLSNWLGLDTKELVNIAKNVGIYNNTFKTNISSSDVIKDGFSGKNIGIEIKRRKLEEIDKFLIKNN
;
A
#
# COMPACT_ATOMS: atom_id res chain seq x y z
N MET A 1 -0.74 3.91 -30.10
CA MET A 1 0.06 3.96 -28.87
C MET A 1 0.54 5.38 -28.69
N ASN A 2 -0.07 6.18 -27.81
CA ASN A 2 0.44 7.52 -27.50
C ASN A 2 1.70 7.33 -26.63
N CYS A 3 2.87 7.29 -27.24
CA CYS A 3 4.14 7.34 -26.52
C CYS A 3 4.44 8.79 -26.13
N GLU A 4 3.81 9.26 -25.06
CA GLU A 4 4.20 10.54 -24.43
C GLU A 4 5.54 10.47 -23.68
N ASN A 5 6.12 9.26 -23.56
CA ASN A 5 7.39 9.04 -22.89
C ASN A 5 8.48 8.80 -23.94
N ASN A 6 9.27 9.85 -24.22
CA ASN A 6 10.39 9.81 -25.19
C ASN A 6 11.41 8.73 -24.83
N ASP A 7 11.64 8.46 -23.54
CA ASP A 7 12.60 7.48 -23.07
C ASP A 7 12.16 6.05 -23.43
N LEU A 8 10.86 5.77 -23.33
CA LEU A 8 10.31 4.49 -23.71
C LEU A 8 10.42 4.24 -25.22
N LYS A 9 10.15 5.28 -26.03
CA LYS A 9 10.28 5.22 -27.48
C LYS A 9 11.75 4.95 -27.87
N GLU A 10 12.70 5.62 -27.22
CA GLU A 10 14.13 5.42 -27.42
C GLU A 10 14.54 3.95 -27.18
N VAL A 11 14.08 3.34 -26.06
CA VAL A 11 14.36 1.92 -25.76
C VAL A 11 13.73 0.99 -26.80
N ILE A 12 12.49 1.25 -27.24
CA ILE A 12 11.79 0.43 -28.24
C ILE A 12 12.52 0.49 -29.58
N ASP A 13 12.86 1.68 -30.06
CA ASP A 13 13.57 1.88 -31.33
C ASP A 13 14.97 1.28 -31.26
N PHE A 14 15.65 1.39 -30.11
CA PHE A 14 16.98 0.79 -29.89
C PHE A 14 16.96 -0.75 -29.94
N LEU A 15 15.94 -1.40 -29.37
CA LEU A 15 15.86 -2.87 -29.30
C LEU A 15 15.38 -3.50 -30.62
N LYS A 16 14.60 -2.79 -31.41
CA LYS A 16 13.95 -3.29 -32.63
C LYS A 16 14.89 -3.99 -33.64
N PRO A 17 16.16 -3.53 -33.89
CA PRO A 17 17.11 -4.21 -34.80
C PRO A 17 17.63 -5.56 -34.28
N TYR A 18 17.46 -5.86 -32.99
CA TYR A 18 18.09 -7.00 -32.34
C TYR A 18 17.15 -8.15 -32.02
N THR A 19 15.85 -7.85 -31.86
CA THR A 19 14.80 -8.84 -31.58
C THR A 19 13.42 -8.31 -31.96
N ASN A 20 12.47 -9.22 -32.23
CA ASN A 20 11.04 -8.94 -32.32
C ASN A 20 10.27 -9.47 -31.09
N ARG A 21 10.98 -10.07 -30.11
CA ARG A 21 10.44 -10.66 -28.90
C ARG A 21 10.93 -9.89 -27.68
N ALA A 22 10.35 -8.70 -27.48
CA ALA A 22 10.52 -7.94 -26.25
C ALA A 22 9.15 -7.51 -25.73
N TYR A 23 8.95 -7.63 -24.43
CA TYR A 23 7.61 -7.51 -23.83
C TYR A 23 7.62 -6.63 -22.58
N PHE A 24 6.63 -5.74 -22.46
CA PHE A 24 6.26 -5.25 -21.15
C PHE A 24 5.74 -6.42 -20.31
N VAL A 25 6.06 -6.43 -19.04
CA VAL A 25 5.76 -7.56 -18.15
C VAL A 25 5.29 -7.09 -16.76
N GLY A 26 4.66 -7.99 -16.03
CA GLY A 26 4.34 -7.77 -14.62
C GLY A 26 3.32 -6.67 -14.37
N GLY A 27 3.65 -5.79 -13.42
CA GLY A 27 2.76 -4.69 -13.01
C GLY A 27 2.44 -3.72 -14.12
N SER A 28 3.38 -3.46 -15.03
CA SER A 28 3.19 -2.51 -16.12
C SER A 28 2.07 -2.92 -17.09
N VAL A 29 1.92 -4.22 -17.38
CA VAL A 29 0.83 -4.73 -18.24
C VAL A 29 -0.50 -4.72 -17.50
N ARG A 30 -0.54 -5.21 -16.25
CA ARG A 30 -1.74 -5.19 -15.42
C ARG A 30 -2.28 -3.77 -15.27
N ASP A 31 -1.44 -2.81 -14.88
CA ASP A 31 -1.85 -1.44 -14.61
C ASP A 31 -2.34 -0.75 -15.89
N LYS A 32 -1.73 -1.06 -17.06
CA LYS A 32 -2.23 -0.60 -18.36
C LYS A 32 -3.62 -1.15 -18.68
N LEU A 33 -3.89 -2.43 -18.44
CA LEU A 33 -5.21 -3.04 -18.65
C LEU A 33 -6.28 -2.47 -17.70
N LEU A 34 -5.88 -2.01 -16.52
CA LEU A 34 -6.74 -1.33 -15.56
C LEU A 34 -6.87 0.18 -15.80
N ASN A 35 -6.25 0.74 -16.86
CA ASN A 35 -6.17 2.17 -17.12
C ASN A 35 -5.57 2.99 -15.97
N ILE A 36 -4.67 2.37 -15.19
CA ILE A 36 -3.91 3.03 -14.12
C ILE A 36 -2.65 3.63 -14.74
N LYS A 37 -2.39 4.92 -14.47
CA LYS A 37 -1.16 5.58 -14.92
C LYS A 37 0.05 4.88 -14.32
N ASN A 38 0.89 4.31 -15.18
CA ASN A 38 2.14 3.66 -14.78
C ASN A 38 3.32 4.59 -15.06
N ILE A 39 4.27 4.62 -14.15
CA ILE A 39 5.48 5.46 -14.24
C ILE A 39 6.72 4.56 -14.47
N ASP A 40 6.70 3.33 -13.98
CA ASP A 40 7.79 2.38 -14.06
C ASP A 40 7.45 1.27 -15.08
N TYR A 41 8.37 0.97 -15.98
CA TYR A 41 8.20 -0.05 -17.01
C TYR A 41 9.20 -1.18 -16.80
N ASP A 42 8.69 -2.41 -16.83
CA ASP A 42 9.50 -3.64 -16.83
C ASP A 42 9.47 -4.24 -18.23
N ILE A 43 10.63 -4.44 -18.86
CA ILE A 43 10.77 -5.05 -20.21
C ILE A 43 11.62 -6.31 -20.09
N GLU A 44 11.10 -7.44 -20.56
CA GLU A 44 11.88 -8.68 -20.79
C GLU A 44 12.21 -8.81 -22.28
N VAL A 45 13.50 -9.09 -22.59
CA VAL A 45 14.05 -9.12 -23.94
C VAL A 45 14.53 -10.54 -24.27
N TYR A 46 13.99 -11.14 -25.31
CA TYR A 46 14.24 -12.51 -25.76
C TYR A 46 15.16 -12.53 -27.00
N ASP A 47 15.67 -13.70 -27.36
CA ASP A 47 16.51 -13.97 -28.52
C ASP A 47 17.87 -13.24 -28.53
N ILE A 48 18.32 -12.81 -27.35
CA ILE A 48 19.62 -12.15 -27.19
C ILE A 48 20.45 -12.94 -26.17
N SER A 49 21.69 -13.28 -26.52
CA SER A 49 22.64 -13.90 -25.58
C SER A 49 23.00 -12.93 -24.45
N LYS A 50 23.38 -13.48 -23.28
CA LYS A 50 23.76 -12.70 -22.10
C LYS A 50 24.83 -11.64 -22.42
N ASP A 51 25.90 -12.04 -23.12
CA ASP A 51 27.04 -11.16 -23.42
C ASP A 51 26.62 -10.03 -24.40
N LYS A 52 25.83 -10.37 -25.41
CA LYS A 52 25.27 -9.37 -26.32
C LYS A 52 24.29 -8.42 -25.61
N PHE A 53 23.48 -8.93 -24.72
CA PHE A 53 22.55 -8.11 -23.92
C PHE A 53 23.30 -7.11 -23.04
N GLU A 54 24.37 -7.55 -22.35
CA GLU A 54 25.21 -6.67 -21.53
C GLU A 54 25.83 -5.54 -22.34
N LEU A 55 26.39 -5.87 -23.52
CA LEU A 55 26.96 -4.87 -24.46
C LEU A 55 25.90 -3.87 -24.94
N LEU A 56 24.68 -4.34 -25.23
CA LEU A 56 23.57 -3.46 -25.64
C LEU A 56 23.12 -2.53 -24.49
N MET A 57 23.07 -3.04 -23.27
CA MET A 57 22.70 -2.23 -22.11
C MET A 57 23.75 -1.14 -21.81
N GLN A 58 25.03 -1.46 -21.96
CA GLN A 58 26.12 -0.48 -21.88
C GLN A 58 25.99 0.59 -22.99
N LYS A 59 25.69 0.16 -24.22
CA LYS A 59 25.56 1.07 -25.37
C LYS A 59 24.43 2.09 -25.21
N ILE A 60 23.28 1.70 -24.62
CA ILE A 60 22.17 2.62 -24.35
C ILE A 60 22.40 3.44 -23.06
N GLY A 61 23.44 3.16 -22.28
CA GLY A 61 23.73 3.84 -21.02
C GLY A 61 22.90 3.31 -19.83
N ALA A 62 22.37 2.08 -19.91
CA ALA A 62 21.67 1.46 -18.81
C ALA A 62 22.62 0.94 -17.72
N VAL A 63 22.23 1.09 -16.45
CA VAL A 63 23.04 0.71 -15.28
C VAL A 63 22.56 -0.63 -14.73
N GLY A 64 23.47 -1.57 -14.47
CA GLY A 64 23.16 -2.85 -13.86
C GLY A 64 22.73 -2.68 -12.41
N VAL A 65 21.47 -2.98 -12.10
CA VAL A 65 20.88 -2.89 -10.74
C VAL A 65 20.67 -4.25 -10.08
N GLY A 66 20.69 -5.31 -10.87
CA GLY A 66 20.60 -6.69 -10.41
C GLY A 66 21.39 -7.59 -11.38
N LYS A 67 22.73 -7.44 -11.43
CA LYS A 67 23.57 -8.16 -12.37
C LYS A 67 23.44 -9.69 -12.28
N SER A 68 23.28 -10.23 -11.08
CA SER A 68 23.00 -11.66 -10.86
C SER A 68 21.64 -12.11 -11.40
N TYR A 69 20.72 -11.18 -11.63
CA TYR A 69 19.38 -11.41 -12.18
C TYR A 69 19.21 -10.85 -13.58
N PHE A 70 20.29 -10.40 -14.22
CA PHE A 70 20.30 -9.82 -15.58
C PHE A 70 19.36 -8.62 -15.74
N VAL A 71 19.29 -7.73 -14.73
CA VAL A 71 18.44 -6.54 -14.74
C VAL A 71 19.29 -5.28 -14.86
N TYR A 72 18.94 -4.44 -15.81
CA TYR A 72 19.54 -3.14 -16.07
C TYR A 72 18.47 -2.06 -16.03
N LYS A 73 18.81 -0.90 -15.48
CA LYS A 73 17.92 0.24 -15.38
C LYS A 73 18.34 1.34 -16.33
N TYR A 74 17.41 1.78 -17.17
CA TYR A 74 17.51 2.96 -18.00
C TYR A 74 16.40 3.94 -17.59
N LYS A 75 16.76 5.02 -16.89
CA LYS A 75 15.80 5.98 -16.30
C LYS A 75 14.75 5.26 -15.42
N ASN A 76 13.47 5.28 -15.80
CA ASN A 76 12.37 4.58 -15.12
C ASN A 76 11.97 3.25 -15.78
N ILE A 77 12.88 2.68 -16.61
CA ILE A 77 12.64 1.44 -17.34
C ILE A 77 13.63 0.39 -16.83
N ASP A 78 13.11 -0.72 -16.34
CA ASP A 78 13.91 -1.89 -16.00
C ASP A 78 13.90 -2.86 -17.19
N ILE A 79 15.09 -3.17 -17.73
CA ILE A 79 15.27 -4.03 -18.91
C ILE A 79 15.99 -5.29 -18.44
N SER A 80 15.44 -6.45 -18.73
CA SER A 80 15.98 -7.72 -18.24
C SER A 80 15.98 -8.81 -19.31
N LEU A 81 16.84 -9.82 -19.13
CA LEU A 81 16.67 -11.09 -19.79
C LEU A 81 15.60 -11.94 -19.08
N PRO A 82 14.85 -12.75 -19.85
CA PRO A 82 13.95 -13.74 -19.27
C PRO A 82 14.75 -14.81 -18.53
N ARG A 83 14.20 -15.27 -17.40
CA ARG A 83 14.91 -16.21 -16.53
C ARG A 83 13.99 -17.19 -15.83
N THR A 84 14.56 -18.31 -15.45
CA THR A 84 14.02 -19.20 -14.43
C THR A 84 14.78 -19.01 -13.13
N GLU A 85 14.12 -19.24 -12.03
CA GLU A 85 14.67 -19.16 -10.68
C GLU A 85 14.42 -20.50 -9.98
N THR A 86 15.47 -21.13 -9.45
CA THR A 86 15.37 -22.38 -8.69
C THR A 86 15.92 -22.13 -7.30
N LYS A 87 15.13 -22.39 -6.27
CA LYS A 87 15.56 -22.22 -4.88
C LYS A 87 16.57 -23.30 -4.52
N ILE A 88 17.79 -22.90 -4.13
CA ILE A 88 18.91 -23.81 -3.77
C ILE A 88 19.25 -23.77 -2.28
N GLY A 89 18.55 -22.94 -1.45
CA GLY A 89 18.85 -22.80 -0.03
C GLY A 89 17.75 -22.08 0.73
N HIS A 90 18.04 -21.71 1.98
CA HIS A 90 17.13 -20.97 2.83
C HIS A 90 17.20 -19.45 2.58
N GLY A 91 16.03 -18.78 2.69
CA GLY A 91 15.91 -17.33 2.54
C GLY A 91 15.69 -16.84 1.09
N HIS A 92 15.46 -15.55 0.95
CA HIS A 92 15.06 -14.92 -0.31
C HIS A 92 16.18 -14.62 -1.31
N LYS A 93 17.45 -14.90 -0.95
CA LYS A 93 18.62 -14.69 -1.80
C LYS A 93 19.23 -15.99 -2.34
N ALA A 94 18.72 -17.14 -1.90
CA ALA A 94 19.27 -18.44 -2.27
C ALA A 94 18.57 -19.01 -3.51
N PHE A 95 18.69 -18.30 -4.65
CA PHE A 95 18.18 -18.76 -5.94
C PHE A 95 19.33 -18.92 -6.94
N GLU A 96 19.31 -20.02 -7.65
CA GLU A 96 20.05 -20.16 -8.90
C GLU A 96 19.23 -19.58 -10.04
N VAL A 97 19.83 -18.72 -10.82
CA VAL A 97 19.17 -17.97 -11.89
C VAL A 97 19.77 -18.36 -13.23
N SER A 98 18.92 -18.84 -14.13
CA SER A 98 19.33 -19.24 -15.48
C SER A 98 18.50 -18.48 -16.52
N VAL A 99 19.15 -18.01 -17.59
CA VAL A 99 18.45 -17.39 -18.74
C VAL A 99 17.51 -18.43 -19.36
N CYS A 100 16.30 -17.99 -19.68
CA CYS A 100 15.27 -18.83 -20.28
C CYS A 100 14.66 -18.13 -21.49
N ASN A 101 14.72 -18.73 -22.67
CA ASN A 101 14.20 -18.14 -23.91
C ASN A 101 12.76 -18.63 -24.26
N ASP A 102 11.96 -18.97 -23.24
CA ASP A 102 10.57 -19.42 -23.36
C ASP A 102 9.68 -18.54 -22.47
N GLU A 103 8.74 -17.82 -23.10
CA GLU A 103 7.86 -16.85 -22.39
C GLU A 103 6.95 -17.53 -21.38
N LYS A 104 6.41 -18.70 -21.73
CA LYS A 104 5.52 -19.46 -20.84
C LYS A 104 6.29 -19.92 -19.60
N LEU A 105 7.48 -20.46 -19.79
CA LEU A 105 8.31 -20.93 -18.70
C LEU A 105 8.82 -19.75 -17.83
N ALA A 106 9.29 -18.66 -18.46
CA ALA A 106 9.72 -17.46 -17.75
C ALA A 106 8.59 -16.81 -16.94
N SER A 107 7.36 -16.79 -17.46
CA SER A 107 6.19 -16.24 -16.75
C SER A 107 5.69 -17.12 -15.60
N LYS A 108 5.99 -18.42 -15.59
CA LYS A 108 5.57 -19.37 -14.56
C LYS A 108 6.11 -19.05 -13.16
N ARG A 109 7.31 -18.43 -13.07
CA ARG A 109 7.92 -18.02 -11.80
C ARG A 109 7.20 -16.85 -11.11
N ARG A 110 6.29 -16.15 -11.80
CA ARG A 110 5.55 -15.03 -11.23
C ARG A 110 4.56 -15.49 -10.19
N ASP A 111 4.14 -14.56 -9.33
CA ASP A 111 3.27 -14.85 -8.19
C ASP A 111 1.83 -15.18 -8.60
N PHE A 112 1.21 -14.29 -9.41
CA PHE A 112 -0.21 -14.38 -9.76
C PHE A 112 -0.44 -14.26 -11.26
N THR A 113 -1.53 -14.87 -11.74
CA THR A 113 -1.94 -14.84 -13.15
C THR A 113 -2.04 -13.43 -13.71
N ILE A 114 -2.59 -12.47 -12.93
CA ILE A 114 -2.71 -11.06 -13.32
C ILE A 114 -1.37 -10.35 -13.52
N ASN A 115 -0.28 -10.89 -12.99
CA ASN A 115 1.08 -10.36 -13.13
C ASN A 115 1.91 -11.14 -14.16
N SER A 116 1.35 -12.19 -14.77
CA SER A 116 2.04 -13.02 -15.77
C SER A 116 1.85 -12.55 -17.19
N LEU A 117 0.98 -11.58 -17.40
CA LEU A 117 0.67 -11.00 -18.69
C LEU A 117 1.91 -10.34 -19.32
N MET A 118 2.08 -10.53 -20.63
CA MET A 118 3.18 -9.98 -21.39
C MET A 118 2.63 -9.26 -22.62
N LEU A 119 3.06 -8.03 -22.87
CA LEU A 119 2.59 -7.22 -23.99
C LEU A 119 3.77 -6.87 -24.87
N ASN A 120 3.81 -7.37 -26.11
CA ASN A 120 4.89 -7.08 -27.04
C ASN A 120 5.01 -5.57 -27.27
N ILE A 121 6.25 -5.05 -27.14
CA ILE A 121 6.52 -3.60 -27.22
C ILE A 121 6.44 -3.06 -28.66
N PHE A 122 6.55 -3.93 -29.67
CA PHE A 122 6.61 -3.54 -31.09
C PHE A 122 5.24 -3.57 -31.78
N ASP A 123 4.46 -4.64 -31.59
CA ASP A 123 3.16 -4.86 -32.23
C ASP A 123 1.96 -4.80 -31.29
N GLY A 124 2.20 -4.75 -29.98
CA GLY A 124 1.12 -4.70 -28.98
C GLY A 124 0.39 -6.03 -28.77
N LYS A 125 0.90 -7.16 -29.27
CA LYS A 125 0.30 -8.47 -29.05
C LYS A 125 0.39 -8.89 -27.58
N LEU A 126 -0.73 -9.25 -26.99
CA LEU A 126 -0.80 -9.75 -25.62
C LEU A 126 -0.58 -11.27 -25.61
N LEU A 127 0.34 -11.72 -24.76
CA LEU A 127 0.51 -13.13 -24.40
C LEU A 127 -0.06 -13.37 -23.01
N ASP A 128 -0.97 -14.32 -22.91
CA ASP A 128 -1.64 -14.73 -21.65
C ASP A 128 -1.68 -16.26 -21.56
N PHE A 129 -0.68 -16.86 -20.96
CA PHE A 129 -0.54 -18.30 -20.81
C PHE A 129 -1.33 -18.89 -19.65
N TRP A 130 -1.78 -18.04 -18.71
CA TRP A 130 -2.32 -18.47 -17.41
C TRP A 130 -3.73 -17.95 -17.15
N GLY A 131 -4.35 -17.28 -18.12
CA GLY A 131 -5.69 -16.70 -17.99
C GLY A 131 -5.76 -15.42 -17.16
N GLY A 132 -4.63 -14.70 -17.05
CA GLY A 132 -4.52 -13.51 -16.21
C GLY A 132 -5.42 -12.36 -16.62
N LYS A 133 -5.72 -12.20 -17.91
CA LYS A 133 -6.66 -11.18 -18.40
C LYS A 133 -8.08 -11.43 -17.87
N ASN A 134 -8.56 -12.66 -18.01
CA ASN A 134 -9.88 -13.07 -17.50
C ASN A 134 -9.96 -12.94 -15.98
N ASP A 135 -8.90 -13.37 -15.26
CA ASP A 135 -8.85 -13.24 -13.80
C ASP A 135 -8.88 -11.76 -13.37
N LEU A 136 -8.19 -10.88 -14.11
CA LEU A 136 -8.20 -9.43 -13.84
C LEU A 136 -9.58 -8.80 -14.06
N GLU A 137 -10.26 -9.13 -15.16
CA GLU A 137 -11.61 -8.67 -15.50
C GLU A 137 -12.64 -9.13 -14.45
N ASN A 138 -12.51 -10.38 -13.95
CA ASN A 138 -13.37 -10.94 -12.91
C ASN A 138 -12.92 -10.62 -11.49
N LYS A 139 -11.88 -9.80 -11.31
CA LYS A 139 -11.29 -9.43 -10.01
C LYS A 139 -10.86 -10.64 -9.18
N ILE A 140 -10.25 -11.63 -9.81
CA ILE A 140 -9.73 -12.84 -9.18
C ILE A 140 -8.22 -12.72 -9.01
N LEU A 141 -7.72 -13.07 -7.82
CA LEU A 141 -6.30 -13.21 -7.53
C LEU A 141 -5.95 -14.69 -7.43
N LYS A 142 -5.29 -15.22 -8.46
CA LYS A 142 -5.00 -16.64 -8.59
C LYS A 142 -3.50 -16.90 -8.71
N ILE A 143 -3.00 -17.87 -7.97
CA ILE A 143 -1.62 -18.35 -8.03
C ILE A 143 -1.40 -19.09 -9.35
N ILE A 144 -0.25 -18.87 -9.99
CA ILE A 144 0.12 -19.55 -11.24
C ILE A 144 0.55 -20.99 -10.94
N ASP A 145 1.54 -21.14 -10.06
CA ASP A 145 2.17 -22.43 -9.74
C ASP A 145 2.42 -22.52 -8.22
N ALA A 146 1.82 -23.51 -7.60
CA ALA A 146 1.88 -23.68 -6.13
C ALA A 146 3.31 -23.94 -5.63
N LYS A 147 4.15 -24.63 -6.42
CA LYS A 147 5.53 -24.94 -6.03
C LYS A 147 6.37 -23.66 -6.01
N SER A 148 6.37 -22.94 -7.12
CA SER A 148 7.08 -21.67 -7.25
C SER A 148 6.58 -20.63 -6.26
N PHE A 149 5.26 -20.58 -5.99
CA PHE A 149 4.68 -19.63 -5.03
C PHE A 149 5.22 -19.81 -3.61
N LYS A 150 5.40 -21.06 -3.16
CA LYS A 150 5.90 -21.39 -1.82
C LYS A 150 7.39 -21.06 -1.62
N GLU A 151 8.12 -20.78 -2.69
CA GLU A 151 9.55 -20.45 -2.61
C GLU A 151 9.83 -19.07 -2.01
N ASP A 152 8.84 -18.15 -2.06
CA ASP A 152 8.93 -16.81 -1.45
C ASP A 152 7.65 -16.52 -0.63
N SER A 153 7.74 -16.67 0.68
CA SER A 153 6.65 -16.43 1.64
C SER A 153 6.07 -15.01 1.57
N LEU A 154 6.85 -14.01 1.10
CA LEU A 154 6.38 -12.63 0.91
C LEU A 154 5.17 -12.55 -0.06
N ARG A 155 5.04 -13.49 -0.98
CA ARG A 155 3.93 -13.50 -1.95
C ARG A 155 2.56 -13.54 -1.27
N VAL A 156 2.47 -14.09 -0.06
CA VAL A 156 1.24 -14.04 0.76
C VAL A 156 0.88 -12.60 1.11
N LEU A 157 1.83 -11.80 1.59
CA LEU A 157 1.58 -10.37 1.89
C LEU A 157 1.38 -9.54 0.62
N ARG A 158 2.01 -9.95 -0.49
CA ARG A 158 1.74 -9.36 -1.81
C ARG A 158 0.30 -9.58 -2.25
N ALA A 159 -0.30 -10.76 -1.95
CA ALA A 159 -1.73 -10.99 -2.19
C ALA A 159 -2.58 -9.97 -1.44
N ILE A 160 -2.30 -9.77 -0.16
CA ILE A 160 -3.04 -8.83 0.70
C ILE A 160 -3.03 -7.40 0.14
N GLN A 161 -1.85 -6.90 -0.25
CA GLN A 161 -1.79 -5.54 -0.81
C GLN A 161 -2.44 -5.43 -2.20
N PHE A 162 -2.44 -6.51 -3.02
CA PHE A 162 -3.17 -6.50 -4.28
C PHE A 162 -4.69 -6.50 -4.07
N VAL A 163 -5.19 -7.23 -3.07
CA VAL A 163 -6.60 -7.14 -2.66
C VAL A 163 -6.96 -5.70 -2.27
N ALA A 164 -6.14 -5.06 -1.42
CA ALA A 164 -6.38 -3.69 -0.99
C ALA A 164 -6.38 -2.67 -2.15
N ARG A 165 -5.51 -2.86 -3.12
CA ARG A 165 -5.33 -1.92 -4.24
C ARG A 165 -6.33 -2.10 -5.37
N PHE A 166 -6.71 -3.33 -5.70
CA PHE A 166 -7.44 -3.65 -6.92
C PHE A 166 -8.80 -4.32 -6.69
N ASN A 167 -9.25 -4.42 -5.43
CA ASN A 167 -10.53 -5.07 -5.06
C ASN A 167 -10.63 -6.54 -5.50
N LEU A 168 -9.53 -7.28 -5.43
CA LEU A 168 -9.50 -8.66 -5.89
C LEU A 168 -10.09 -9.62 -4.86
N ASN A 169 -10.61 -10.76 -5.32
CA ASN A 169 -10.97 -11.91 -4.50
C ASN A 169 -9.89 -12.98 -4.66
N ILE A 170 -9.36 -13.49 -3.56
CA ILE A 170 -8.41 -14.60 -3.63
C ILE A 170 -9.15 -15.88 -4.05
N ASP A 171 -8.66 -16.54 -5.11
CA ASP A 171 -9.16 -17.84 -5.54
C ASP A 171 -9.10 -18.87 -4.41
N LYS A 172 -10.09 -19.75 -4.32
CA LYS A 172 -10.22 -20.71 -3.21
C LYS A 172 -9.00 -21.62 -3.06
N ASN A 173 -8.48 -22.15 -4.16
CA ASN A 173 -7.29 -23.02 -4.11
C ASN A 173 -6.05 -22.21 -3.72
N SER A 174 -5.94 -20.99 -4.23
CA SER A 174 -4.86 -20.06 -3.87
C SER A 174 -4.89 -19.68 -2.40
N PHE A 175 -6.07 -19.48 -1.82
CA PHE A 175 -6.25 -19.23 -0.39
C PHE A 175 -5.73 -20.40 0.46
N GLU A 176 -6.10 -21.64 0.13
CA GLU A 176 -5.64 -22.82 0.85
C GLU A 176 -4.12 -23.03 0.72
N ILE A 177 -3.53 -22.69 -0.42
CA ILE A 177 -2.05 -22.70 -0.56
C ILE A 177 -1.42 -21.69 0.38
N MET A 178 -1.93 -20.45 0.42
CA MET A 178 -1.39 -19.36 1.27
C MET A 178 -1.50 -19.68 2.76
N LYS A 179 -2.60 -20.30 3.20
CA LYS A 179 -2.85 -20.68 4.59
C LYS A 179 -1.79 -21.63 5.17
N ASN A 180 -1.13 -22.40 4.30
CA ASN A 180 -0.12 -23.38 4.67
C ASN A 180 1.32 -22.86 4.49
N ILE A 181 1.53 -21.54 4.31
CA ILE A 181 2.86 -20.94 4.16
C ILE A 181 3.26 -20.27 5.47
N ASP A 182 4.42 -20.66 5.99
CA ASP A 182 5.03 -19.99 7.13
C ASP A 182 5.70 -18.69 6.69
N LEU A 183 5.47 -17.61 7.43
CA LEU A 183 6.01 -16.26 7.16
C LEU A 183 7.13 -15.87 8.14
N ASN A 184 7.58 -16.76 9.01
CA ASN A 184 8.60 -16.46 10.02
C ASN A 184 9.99 -16.13 9.44
N ASP A 185 10.22 -16.47 8.18
CA ASP A 185 11.45 -16.13 7.45
C ASP A 185 11.48 -14.68 6.95
N LEU A 186 10.38 -13.96 7.07
CA LEU A 186 10.27 -12.58 6.55
C LEU A 186 10.94 -11.57 7.48
N SER A 187 11.80 -10.73 6.90
CA SER A 187 12.30 -9.56 7.61
C SER A 187 11.21 -8.50 7.80
N LYS A 188 11.29 -7.74 8.89
CA LYS A 188 10.37 -6.63 9.19
C LYS A 188 10.30 -5.60 8.06
N ASP A 189 11.39 -5.35 7.36
CA ASP A 189 11.40 -4.40 6.23
C ASP A 189 10.59 -4.90 5.04
N ARG A 190 10.65 -6.20 4.75
CA ARG A 190 9.83 -6.80 3.69
C ARG A 190 8.34 -6.74 4.03
N ILE A 191 7.97 -7.09 5.28
CA ILE A 191 6.60 -6.97 5.78
C ILE A 191 6.13 -5.52 5.68
N ARG A 192 6.92 -4.56 6.18
CA ARG A 192 6.63 -3.13 6.14
C ARG A 192 6.29 -2.64 4.74
N LEU A 193 7.12 -2.98 3.75
CA LEU A 193 6.94 -2.50 2.38
C LEU A 193 5.61 -2.97 1.76
N GLU A 194 5.20 -4.21 2.02
CA GLU A 194 3.90 -4.69 1.53
C GLU A 194 2.73 -4.10 2.33
N MET A 195 2.89 -3.92 3.65
CA MET A 195 1.85 -3.30 4.47
C MET A 195 1.62 -1.83 4.15
N ILE A 196 2.66 -1.04 3.86
CA ILE A 196 2.50 0.34 3.38
C ILE A 196 1.66 0.38 2.08
N LYS A 197 1.85 -0.56 1.16
CA LYS A 197 1.03 -0.66 -0.05
C LYS A 197 -0.42 -1.02 0.27
N MET A 198 -0.63 -1.90 1.25
CA MET A 198 -1.97 -2.26 1.75
C MET A 198 -2.65 -1.04 2.39
N PHE A 199 -1.94 -0.25 3.22
CA PHE A 199 -2.48 0.94 3.88
C PHE A 199 -2.88 2.04 2.88
N LYS A 200 -2.21 2.13 1.73
CA LYS A 200 -2.57 3.03 0.63
C LYS A 200 -3.70 2.52 -0.27
N GLY A 201 -4.08 1.27 -0.12
CA GLY A 201 -5.13 0.65 -0.92
C GLY A 201 -6.54 1.11 -0.50
N LYS A 202 -7.45 1.25 -1.47
CA LYS A 202 -8.84 1.68 -1.23
C LYS A 202 -9.71 0.62 -0.59
N PHE A 203 -9.33 -0.65 -0.67
CA PHE A 203 -10.13 -1.79 -0.19
C PHE A 203 -9.47 -2.45 1.04
N GLN A 204 -9.13 -1.61 2.03
CA GLN A 204 -8.43 -2.02 3.24
C GLN A 204 -9.23 -3.03 4.06
N GLU A 205 -10.54 -2.85 4.15
CA GLU A 205 -11.45 -3.74 4.87
C GLU A 205 -11.37 -5.17 4.31
N LYS A 206 -11.47 -5.32 2.99
CA LYS A 206 -11.37 -6.61 2.31
C LYS A 206 -10.01 -7.27 2.50
N ALA A 207 -8.93 -6.50 2.41
CA ALA A 207 -7.59 -6.99 2.65
C ALA A 207 -7.39 -7.44 4.12
N PHE A 208 -7.95 -6.69 5.07
CA PHE A 208 -7.90 -7.04 6.48
C PHE A 208 -8.68 -8.32 6.80
N LYS A 209 -9.83 -8.55 6.12
CA LYS A 209 -10.54 -9.83 6.22
C LYS A 209 -9.64 -11.02 5.84
N TYR A 210 -8.88 -10.92 4.77
CA TYR A 210 -7.93 -11.97 4.39
C TYR A 210 -6.77 -12.09 5.37
N LEU A 211 -6.22 -10.99 5.89
CA LEU A 211 -5.19 -11.03 6.94
C LEU A 211 -5.68 -11.81 8.16
N TYR A 212 -6.90 -11.54 8.61
CA TYR A 212 -7.51 -12.21 9.75
C TYR A 212 -7.77 -13.70 9.47
N GLN A 213 -8.38 -14.02 8.31
CA GLN A 213 -8.71 -15.40 7.92
C GLN A 213 -7.46 -16.28 7.72
N LEU A 214 -6.35 -15.70 7.29
CA LEU A 214 -5.05 -16.38 7.14
C LEU A 214 -4.24 -16.40 8.46
N ASN A 215 -4.80 -15.88 9.56
CA ASN A 215 -4.14 -15.77 10.87
C ASN A 215 -2.79 -15.02 10.80
N LEU A 216 -2.71 -13.95 10.03
CA LEU A 216 -1.48 -13.18 9.82
C LEU A 216 -1.32 -11.99 10.77
N CYS A 217 -2.35 -11.65 11.55
CA CYS A 217 -2.31 -10.50 12.46
C CYS A 217 -1.16 -10.58 13.48
N PRO A 218 -0.85 -11.74 14.10
CA PRO A 218 0.26 -11.84 15.05
C PRO A 218 1.62 -11.52 14.42
N ILE A 219 1.89 -12.06 13.24
CA ILE A 219 3.17 -11.84 12.56
C ILE A 219 3.29 -10.43 11.98
N VAL A 220 2.19 -9.88 11.44
CA VAL A 220 2.17 -8.55 10.82
C VAL A 220 2.12 -7.44 11.87
N PHE A 221 1.26 -7.53 12.87
CA PHE A 221 1.02 -6.45 13.85
C PHE A 221 1.61 -6.73 15.24
N GLY A 222 2.06 -7.96 15.50
CA GLY A 222 2.60 -8.36 16.79
C GLY A 222 1.53 -8.56 17.88
N ILE A 223 0.25 -8.72 17.49
CA ILE A 223 -0.87 -8.92 18.42
C ILE A 223 -1.90 -9.88 17.84
N GLU A 224 -2.54 -10.65 18.73
CA GLU A 224 -3.77 -11.38 18.44
C GLU A 224 -4.96 -10.44 18.40
N ILE A 225 -5.97 -10.77 17.60
CA ILE A 225 -7.19 -9.97 17.41
C ILE A 225 -8.39 -10.83 17.68
N THR A 226 -9.24 -10.39 18.59
CA THR A 226 -10.51 -11.05 18.89
C THR A 226 -11.52 -10.86 17.76
N LYS A 227 -12.51 -11.75 17.66
CA LYS A 227 -13.59 -11.63 16.67
C LYS A 227 -14.34 -10.30 16.77
N ASN A 228 -14.60 -9.82 17.98
CA ASN A 228 -15.29 -8.53 18.20
C ASN A 228 -14.46 -7.34 17.69
N GLU A 229 -13.14 -7.33 17.95
CA GLU A 229 -12.24 -6.30 17.42
C GLU A 229 -12.17 -6.35 15.90
N PHE A 230 -12.07 -7.55 15.33
CA PHE A 230 -12.08 -7.76 13.88
C PHE A 230 -13.36 -7.16 13.23
N GLU A 231 -14.54 -7.49 13.75
CA GLU A 231 -15.82 -7.00 13.22
C GLU A 231 -15.90 -5.47 13.31
N LYS A 232 -15.48 -4.88 14.44
CA LYS A 232 -15.45 -3.41 14.62
C LYS A 232 -14.47 -2.74 13.67
N ILE A 233 -13.28 -3.31 13.45
CA ILE A 233 -12.31 -2.74 12.52
C ILE A 233 -12.87 -2.77 11.09
N CYS A 234 -13.44 -3.90 10.66
CA CYS A 234 -14.04 -4.04 9.33
C CYS A 234 -15.13 -3.00 9.08
N GLN A 235 -16.08 -2.84 10.02
CA GLN A 235 -17.14 -1.86 9.90
C GLN A 235 -16.60 -0.44 9.74
N ASN A 236 -15.63 -0.04 10.54
CA ASN A 236 -15.03 1.31 10.45
C ASN A 236 -14.27 1.54 9.14
N LEU A 237 -13.58 0.51 8.63
CA LEU A 237 -12.82 0.63 7.37
C LEU A 237 -13.71 0.72 6.14
N ASP A 238 -14.85 0.04 6.11
CA ASP A 238 -15.79 0.07 4.99
C ASP A 238 -16.41 1.46 4.80
N GLU A 239 -16.78 2.12 5.91
CA GLU A 239 -17.45 3.41 5.89
C GLU A 239 -16.48 4.59 5.68
N GLY A 240 -15.30 4.54 6.30
CA GLY A 240 -14.46 5.73 6.53
C GLY A 240 -13.40 6.00 5.49
N PHE A 241 -12.85 4.97 4.82
CA PHE A 241 -11.70 5.19 3.93
C PHE A 241 -11.99 6.14 2.76
N SER A 242 -13.20 6.15 2.23
CA SER A 242 -13.60 7.07 1.15
C SER A 242 -13.63 8.55 1.56
N LEU A 243 -13.69 8.83 2.87
CA LEU A 243 -13.75 10.17 3.45
C LEU A 243 -12.39 10.63 4.00
N VAL A 244 -11.57 9.68 4.45
CA VAL A 244 -10.23 9.93 5.00
C VAL A 244 -9.19 9.31 4.07
N ASP A 245 -8.86 9.97 2.97
CA ASP A 245 -7.84 9.52 2.01
C ASP A 245 -6.43 9.70 2.61
N ASN A 246 -6.08 8.82 3.55
CA ASN A 246 -4.82 8.88 4.29
C ASN A 246 -4.33 7.46 4.61
N ASP A 247 -3.08 7.15 4.28
CA ASP A 247 -2.45 5.85 4.52
C ASP A 247 -2.26 5.47 6.01
N MET A 248 -2.43 6.44 6.92
CA MET A 248 -2.43 6.19 8.37
C MET A 248 -3.79 5.77 8.92
N TYR A 249 -4.87 5.90 8.14
CA TYR A 249 -6.24 5.67 8.62
C TYR A 249 -6.45 4.24 9.14
N PHE A 250 -5.96 3.24 8.40
CA PHE A 250 -6.00 1.84 8.86
C PHE A 250 -5.38 1.67 10.25
N LEU A 251 -4.15 2.13 10.43
CA LEU A 251 -3.42 2.00 11.69
C LEU A 251 -4.07 2.79 12.82
N TYR A 252 -4.64 3.95 12.51
CA TYR A 252 -5.39 4.77 13.47
C TYR A 252 -6.59 3.99 14.01
N LYS A 253 -7.44 3.42 13.15
CA LYS A 253 -8.59 2.62 13.58
C LYS A 253 -8.15 1.33 14.28
N PHE A 254 -7.25 0.59 13.67
CA PHE A 254 -6.71 -0.65 14.21
C PHE A 254 -6.18 -0.48 15.65
N SER A 255 -5.28 0.49 15.86
CA SER A 255 -4.63 0.67 17.16
C SER A 255 -5.58 1.17 18.25
N ASN A 256 -6.58 1.97 17.91
CA ASN A 256 -7.54 2.50 18.88
C ASN A 256 -8.62 1.46 19.24
N ILE A 257 -9.08 0.66 18.28
CA ILE A 257 -10.09 -0.40 18.53
C ILE A 257 -9.47 -1.55 19.34
N THR A 258 -8.26 -2.00 18.98
CA THR A 258 -7.54 -3.06 19.73
C THR A 258 -6.94 -2.56 21.03
N LYS A 259 -6.91 -1.24 21.27
CA LYS A 259 -6.26 -0.61 22.42
C LYS A 259 -4.80 -1.04 22.61
N CYS A 260 -4.13 -1.45 21.53
CA CYS A 260 -2.74 -1.88 21.57
C CYS A 260 -1.79 -0.70 21.85
N ASN A 261 -0.59 -1.02 22.32
CA ASN A 261 0.44 0.00 22.50
C ASN A 261 0.92 0.51 21.13
N LYS A 262 0.46 1.70 20.75
CA LYS A 262 0.74 2.32 19.45
C LYS A 262 2.26 2.42 19.17
N SER A 263 3.07 2.78 20.15
CA SER A 263 4.53 2.88 19.98
C SER A 263 5.17 1.51 19.71
N LYS A 264 4.70 0.44 20.39
CA LYS A 264 5.16 -0.92 20.12
C LYS A 264 4.74 -1.38 18.73
N LEU A 265 3.51 -1.09 18.31
CA LEU A 265 2.99 -1.40 16.97
C LEU A 265 3.84 -0.76 15.87
N LEU A 266 4.11 0.55 15.97
CA LEU A 266 4.93 1.28 15.00
C LEU A 266 6.36 0.74 14.93
N LYS A 267 6.95 0.36 16.08
CA LYS A 267 8.29 -0.26 16.15
C LYS A 267 8.28 -1.67 15.56
N HIS A 268 7.21 -2.45 15.79
CA HIS A 268 7.08 -3.81 15.24
C HIS A 268 7.04 -3.77 13.71
N LEU A 269 6.24 -2.87 13.14
CA LEU A 269 6.12 -2.65 11.70
C LEU A 269 7.30 -1.86 11.10
N ASN A 270 8.27 -1.41 11.91
CA ASN A 270 9.41 -0.58 11.50
C ASN A 270 8.98 0.64 10.66
N LEU A 271 7.89 1.31 11.03
CA LEU A 271 7.33 2.45 10.30
C LEU A 271 8.12 3.73 10.53
N SER A 272 8.16 4.59 9.49
CA SER A 272 8.85 5.88 9.52
C SER A 272 8.20 6.89 10.48
N PHE A 273 8.91 8.00 10.72
CA PHE A 273 8.49 9.07 11.63
C PHE A 273 7.10 9.64 11.32
N GLN A 274 6.72 9.71 10.04
CA GLN A 274 5.41 10.26 9.64
C GLN A 274 4.23 9.53 10.29
N TYR A 275 4.33 8.21 10.53
CA TYR A 275 3.28 7.42 11.18
C TYR A 275 3.13 7.72 12.67
N LYS A 276 4.07 8.48 13.29
CA LYS A 276 3.94 8.88 14.70
C LYS A 276 2.75 9.82 14.94
N LYS A 277 2.18 10.42 13.90
CA LYS A 277 0.95 11.23 14.01
C LYS A 277 -0.15 10.45 14.74
N ILE A 278 -0.32 9.16 14.48
CA ILE A 278 -1.38 8.34 15.14
C ILE A 278 -1.21 8.23 16.66
N LEU A 279 -0.02 8.49 17.22
CA LEU A 279 0.22 8.40 18.67
C LEU A 279 -0.60 9.43 19.46
N ASN A 280 -0.71 10.64 18.92
CA ASN A 280 -1.35 11.79 19.57
C ASN A 280 -2.69 12.16 18.94
N GLU A 281 -3.11 11.47 17.87
CA GLU A 281 -4.37 11.73 17.20
C GLU A 281 -5.55 11.39 18.14
N PRO A 282 -6.46 12.33 18.42
CA PRO A 282 -7.61 12.05 19.29
C PRO A 282 -8.51 11.00 18.67
N PHE A 283 -9.02 10.09 19.50
CA PHE A 283 -9.95 9.04 19.10
C PHE A 283 -11.19 9.06 19.97
N PHE A 284 -12.34 9.12 19.34
CA PHE A 284 -13.66 8.99 19.96
C PHE A 284 -14.40 7.85 19.27
N GLN A 285 -15.07 7.00 20.04
CA GLN A 285 -15.84 5.89 19.48
C GLN A 285 -17.10 6.41 18.77
N ASN A 286 -17.79 7.38 19.38
CA ASN A 286 -18.96 8.07 18.85
C ASN A 286 -18.77 9.57 19.12
N PRO A 287 -18.05 10.28 18.23
CA PRO A 287 -17.73 11.69 18.48
C PRO A 287 -18.99 12.56 18.47
N THR A 288 -19.12 13.40 19.50
CA THR A 288 -20.16 14.41 19.62
C THR A 288 -19.76 15.72 18.94
N LYS A 289 -20.73 16.64 18.72
CA LYS A 289 -20.42 18.00 18.24
C LYS A 289 -19.39 18.72 19.13
N LYS A 290 -19.41 18.46 20.45
CA LYS A 290 -18.41 18.97 21.40
C LYS A 290 -17.03 18.41 21.14
N ASP A 291 -16.90 17.10 20.88
CA ASP A 291 -15.61 16.47 20.57
C ASP A 291 -15.01 17.00 19.28
N LEU A 292 -15.84 17.30 18.26
CA LEU A 292 -15.41 17.94 17.02
C LEU A 292 -14.85 19.35 17.28
N LEU A 293 -15.53 20.16 18.10
CA LEU A 293 -15.08 21.50 18.47
C LEU A 293 -13.76 21.45 19.25
N ILE A 294 -13.64 20.54 20.21
CA ILE A 294 -12.40 20.34 20.99
C ILE A 294 -11.25 19.95 20.07
N THR A 295 -11.46 18.98 19.16
CA THR A 295 -10.43 18.56 18.20
C THR A 295 -10.03 19.71 17.28
N SER A 296 -11.01 20.53 16.87
CA SER A 296 -10.77 21.66 15.98
C SER A 296 -10.05 22.85 16.62
N LEU A 297 -9.83 22.86 17.94
CA LEU A 297 -8.94 23.83 18.59
C LEU A 297 -7.49 23.69 18.13
N GLU A 298 -7.07 22.47 17.77
CA GLU A 298 -5.67 22.15 17.44
C GLU A 298 -5.45 22.00 15.93
N MET A 299 -6.48 21.60 15.16
CA MET A 299 -6.37 21.39 13.72
C MET A 299 -7.70 21.56 13.00
N PRO A 300 -7.70 21.94 11.71
CA PRO A 300 -8.88 21.77 10.85
C PRO A 300 -9.30 20.31 10.80
N LEU A 301 -10.60 20.03 10.88
CA LEU A 301 -11.08 18.65 10.95
C LEU A 301 -10.85 17.85 9.66
N SER A 302 -10.68 18.50 8.52
CA SER A 302 -10.23 17.84 7.27
C SER A 302 -8.88 17.12 7.41
N ASN A 303 -8.07 17.46 8.42
CA ASN A 303 -6.80 16.81 8.72
C ASN A 303 -6.90 15.72 9.80
N TRP A 304 -8.07 15.57 10.44
CA TRP A 304 -8.27 14.59 11.50
C TRP A 304 -8.67 13.23 10.96
N LEU A 305 -7.98 12.17 11.37
CA LEU A 305 -8.24 10.79 10.93
C LEU A 305 -9.58 10.22 11.41
N GLY A 306 -10.21 10.84 12.41
CA GLY A 306 -11.52 10.43 12.93
C GLY A 306 -12.71 11.09 12.24
N LEU A 307 -12.52 11.93 11.21
CA LEU A 307 -13.61 12.54 10.45
C LEU A 307 -14.10 11.61 9.32
N ASP A 308 -14.58 10.43 9.69
CA ASP A 308 -14.75 9.29 8.80
C ASP A 308 -16.22 8.89 8.53
N THR A 309 -17.17 9.73 8.90
CA THR A 309 -18.58 9.57 8.52
C THR A 309 -19.11 10.81 7.80
N LYS A 310 -20.09 10.63 6.91
CA LYS A 310 -20.75 11.75 6.22
C LYS A 310 -21.43 12.72 7.19
N GLU A 311 -21.97 12.19 8.28
CA GLU A 311 -22.62 12.99 9.31
C GLU A 311 -21.62 13.94 9.97
N LEU A 312 -20.46 13.43 10.41
CA LEU A 312 -19.40 14.24 11.02
C LEU A 312 -18.84 15.29 10.06
N VAL A 313 -18.65 14.93 8.78
CA VAL A 313 -18.24 15.87 7.74
C VAL A 313 -19.26 17.01 7.57
N ASN A 314 -20.55 16.68 7.56
CA ASN A 314 -21.62 17.69 7.45
C ASN A 314 -21.65 18.60 8.68
N ILE A 315 -21.55 18.05 9.90
CA ILE A 315 -21.45 18.84 11.12
C ILE A 315 -20.24 19.79 11.05
N ALA A 316 -19.07 19.27 10.67
CA ALA A 316 -17.84 20.08 10.58
C ALA A 316 -17.95 21.23 9.57
N LYS A 317 -18.60 21.00 8.42
CA LYS A 317 -18.86 22.02 7.40
C LYS A 317 -19.86 23.06 7.89
N ASN A 318 -20.97 22.63 8.49
CA ASN A 318 -22.03 23.54 8.99
C ASN A 318 -21.52 24.47 10.09
N VAL A 319 -20.61 23.99 10.93
CA VAL A 319 -19.98 24.77 12.01
C VAL A 319 -18.78 25.59 11.51
N GLY A 320 -18.31 25.37 10.28
CA GLY A 320 -17.18 26.10 9.70
C GLY A 320 -15.79 25.60 10.14
N ILE A 321 -15.72 24.45 10.78
CA ILE A 321 -14.46 23.85 11.31
C ILE A 321 -13.88 22.75 10.42
N TYR A 322 -14.42 22.52 9.24
CA TYR A 322 -13.90 21.54 8.30
C TYR A 322 -12.49 21.92 7.80
N ASN A 323 -12.36 23.14 7.26
CA ASN A 323 -11.08 23.68 6.74
C ASN A 323 -10.40 24.67 7.68
N ASN A 324 -11.01 24.99 8.83
CA ASN A 324 -10.51 25.97 9.78
C ASN A 324 -10.48 25.38 11.20
N THR A 325 -9.65 25.97 12.06
CA THR A 325 -9.69 25.71 13.49
C THR A 325 -10.84 26.48 14.15
N PHE A 326 -11.39 25.96 15.23
CA PHE A 326 -12.32 26.71 16.08
C PHE A 326 -11.54 27.80 16.80
N LYS A 327 -11.91 29.05 16.56
CA LYS A 327 -11.24 30.21 17.15
C LYS A 327 -11.88 30.57 18.48
N THR A 328 -11.04 30.80 19.49
CA THR A 328 -11.42 31.32 20.81
C THR A 328 -10.73 32.64 21.06
N ASN A 329 -11.34 33.50 21.88
CA ASN A 329 -10.74 34.79 22.26
C ASN A 329 -9.81 34.69 23.47
N ILE A 330 -9.45 33.48 23.90
CA ILE A 330 -8.60 33.25 25.07
C ILE A 330 -7.14 33.37 24.68
N SER A 331 -6.42 34.31 25.28
CA SER A 331 -4.98 34.49 25.13
C SER A 331 -4.20 34.12 26.38
N SER A 332 -2.95 33.73 26.22
CA SER A 332 -2.04 33.47 27.36
C SER A 332 -1.79 34.74 28.20
N SER A 333 -1.82 35.92 27.57
CA SER A 333 -1.63 37.21 28.27
C SER A 333 -2.77 37.51 29.24
N ASP A 334 -4.02 37.17 28.90
CA ASP A 334 -5.17 37.38 29.78
C ASP A 334 -5.10 36.46 31.01
N VAL A 335 -4.72 35.20 30.79
CA VAL A 335 -4.55 34.23 31.88
C VAL A 335 -3.43 34.60 32.85
N ILE A 336 -2.32 35.18 32.31
CA ILE A 336 -1.22 35.66 33.15
C ILE A 336 -1.64 36.89 33.99
N LYS A 337 -2.41 37.82 33.37
CA LYS A 337 -2.95 38.98 34.09
C LYS A 337 -3.87 38.57 35.24
N ASP A 338 -4.57 37.46 35.12
CA ASP A 338 -5.45 36.90 36.17
C ASP A 338 -4.66 36.14 37.26
N GLY A 339 -3.30 36.19 37.24
CA GLY A 339 -2.45 35.65 38.31
C GLY A 339 -1.97 34.21 38.11
N PHE A 340 -2.27 33.56 36.95
CA PHE A 340 -1.78 32.20 36.69
C PHE A 340 -0.32 32.22 36.20
N SER A 341 0.49 31.23 36.63
CA SER A 341 1.90 31.13 36.28
C SER A 341 2.33 29.67 35.96
N GLY A 342 3.41 29.54 35.24
CA GLY A 342 4.04 28.25 34.94
C GLY A 342 3.07 27.28 34.22
N LYS A 343 2.99 26.02 34.65
CA LYS A 343 2.15 25.00 34.06
C LYS A 343 0.65 25.30 34.18
N ASN A 344 0.23 26.11 35.17
CA ASN A 344 -1.16 26.47 35.40
C ASN A 344 -1.75 27.37 34.30
N ILE A 345 -0.91 28.12 33.57
CA ILE A 345 -1.33 28.91 32.42
C ILE A 345 -2.00 27.99 31.36
N GLY A 346 -1.34 26.92 30.96
CA GLY A 346 -1.85 25.99 29.95
C GLY A 346 -3.13 25.27 30.37
N ILE A 347 -3.23 24.91 31.66
CA ILE A 347 -4.41 24.28 32.24
C ILE A 347 -5.61 25.23 32.18
N GLU A 348 -5.39 26.49 32.61
CA GLU A 348 -6.46 27.51 32.63
C GLU A 348 -6.89 27.93 31.23
N ILE A 349 -5.97 28.07 30.27
CA ILE A 349 -6.31 28.31 28.87
C ILE A 349 -7.23 27.21 28.36
N LYS A 350 -6.86 25.94 28.60
CA LYS A 350 -7.67 24.80 28.18
C LYS A 350 -9.07 24.83 28.82
N ARG A 351 -9.16 25.13 30.11
CA ARG A 351 -10.44 25.24 30.83
C ARG A 351 -11.32 26.32 30.19
N ARG A 352 -10.80 27.53 29.97
CA ARG A 352 -11.53 28.67 29.38
C ARG A 352 -11.97 28.38 27.96
N LYS A 353 -11.12 27.73 27.14
CA LYS A 353 -11.48 27.31 25.78
C LYS A 353 -12.64 26.33 25.79
N LEU A 354 -12.69 25.38 26.73
CA LEU A 354 -13.81 24.45 26.88
C LEU A 354 -15.10 25.17 27.27
N GLU A 355 -15.03 26.17 28.15
CA GLU A 355 -16.20 27.01 28.53
C GLU A 355 -16.73 27.84 27.36
N GLU A 356 -15.85 28.35 26.48
CA GLU A 356 -16.30 29.00 25.23
C GLU A 356 -17.01 28.03 24.29
N ILE A 357 -16.51 26.79 24.17
CA ILE A 357 -17.17 25.74 23.41
C ILE A 357 -18.56 25.43 23.99
N ASP A 358 -18.70 25.31 25.31
CA ASP A 358 -19.99 25.04 25.96
C ASP A 358 -21.01 26.20 25.73
N LYS A 359 -20.55 27.45 25.83
CA LYS A 359 -21.36 28.62 25.50
C LYS A 359 -21.77 28.64 24.02
N PHE A 360 -20.85 28.28 23.12
CA PHE A 360 -21.14 28.19 21.68
C PHE A 360 -22.20 27.12 21.38
N LEU A 361 -22.12 25.96 22.05
CA LEU A 361 -23.10 24.86 21.88
C LEU A 361 -24.50 25.28 22.38
N ILE A 362 -24.59 25.96 23.52
CA ILE A 362 -25.86 26.46 24.06
C ILE A 362 -26.53 27.46 23.12
N LYS A 363 -25.73 28.33 22.48
CA LYS A 363 -26.23 29.36 21.57
C LYS A 363 -26.66 28.82 20.19
N ASN A 364 -26.15 27.66 19.78
CA ASN A 364 -26.35 27.09 18.46
C ASN A 364 -27.03 25.68 18.49
N ASN A 365 -27.68 25.36 19.57
CA ASN A 365 -28.72 24.33 19.69
C ASN A 365 -30.06 25.02 19.53
#